data_ba2ee65599b3dd16af8b93eb8c4a652d
#
_entry.id   ba2ee65599b3dd16af8b93eb8c4a652d
#
_cell.length_a   1.000
_cell.length_b   1.000
_cell.length_c   1.000
_cell.angle_alpha   90.00
_cell.angle_beta   90.00
_cell.angle_gamma   90.00
#
_symmetry.space_group_name_H-M   'P 1'
#
loop_
_entity.id
_entity.type
_entity.pdbx_description
1 polymer ?
#
loop_
_entity_poly.entity_id
_entity_poly.type
_entity_poly.pdbx_seq_one_letter_code
_entity_poly.pdbx_strand_id
1 'polypeptide(L)'
;MIDAISDTLSRYALQECLVIADAGCGEGYYLRSICPERNMTRIGFDLAKEAILLAAKSDKRAAYFVADLGAIPLTDGCCDVVLDVFTPANYAQFGRILKKDGVLIKLAPRAGYLQELREAAGSQLRHTSYDAAPVESYAQAHMNVLEQREITYTVPVDEALAAHIARMTPMLADVDRDKLDLSGIHSITIDENMIVGTLKESEE
;
A
#
# COMPACT_ATOMS: atom_id res chain seq x y z
N MET A 1 -8.90 -6.27 -2.85
CA MET A 1 -7.46 -5.90 -2.76
C MET A 1 -6.55 -7.12 -2.66
N ILE A 2 -6.61 -7.93 -1.62
CA ILE A 2 -5.75 -9.12 -1.46
C ILE A 2 -5.81 -10.04 -2.69
N ASP A 3 -6.99 -10.36 -3.18
CA ASP A 3 -7.16 -11.23 -4.36
C ASP A 3 -6.51 -10.61 -5.61
N ALA A 4 -6.63 -9.29 -5.78
CA ALA A 4 -6.02 -8.59 -6.91
C ALA A 4 -4.49 -8.65 -6.86
N ILE A 5 -3.88 -8.48 -5.68
CA ILE A 5 -2.43 -8.65 -5.49
C ILE A 5 -2.03 -10.11 -5.75
N SER A 6 -2.78 -11.08 -5.22
CA SER A 6 -2.50 -12.50 -5.40
C SER A 6 -2.59 -12.94 -6.87
N ASP A 7 -3.59 -12.46 -7.60
CA ASP A 7 -3.73 -12.64 -9.05
C ASP A 7 -2.54 -12.07 -9.80
N THR A 8 -2.10 -10.88 -9.43
CA THR A 8 -0.94 -10.20 -10.02
C THR A 8 0.34 -10.99 -9.79
N LEU A 9 0.57 -11.46 -8.57
CA LEU A 9 1.71 -12.33 -8.25
C LEU A 9 1.70 -13.62 -9.06
N SER A 10 0.53 -14.17 -9.35
CA SER A 10 0.39 -15.39 -10.15
C SER A 10 0.69 -15.17 -11.63
N ARG A 11 0.58 -13.93 -12.11
CA ARG A 11 0.85 -13.57 -13.51
C ARG A 11 2.26 -13.08 -13.77
N TYR A 12 2.81 -12.32 -12.86
CA TYR A 12 4.06 -11.59 -13.07
C TYR A 12 5.23 -12.08 -12.22
N ALA A 13 4.98 -12.87 -11.19
CA ALA A 13 6.02 -13.39 -10.30
C ALA A 13 5.96 -14.92 -10.28
N LEU A 14 6.52 -15.56 -11.31
CA LEU A 14 6.39 -17.00 -11.59
C LEU A 14 7.47 -17.88 -10.92
N GLN A 15 8.39 -17.28 -10.17
CA GLN A 15 9.48 -17.98 -9.51
C GLN A 15 8.94 -19.00 -8.49
N GLU A 16 9.60 -20.16 -8.39
CA GLU A 16 9.27 -21.21 -7.41
C GLU A 16 9.44 -20.71 -5.96
N CYS A 17 10.51 -19.96 -5.72
CA CYS A 17 10.82 -19.32 -4.44
C CYS A 17 10.80 -17.81 -4.65
N LEU A 18 9.72 -17.15 -4.25
CA LEU A 18 9.53 -15.73 -4.42
C LEU A 18 10.08 -14.96 -3.22
N VAL A 19 10.86 -13.91 -3.45
CA VAL A 19 11.26 -12.94 -2.45
C VAL A 19 10.40 -11.67 -2.64
N ILE A 20 9.54 -11.40 -1.67
CA ILE A 20 8.65 -10.24 -1.68
C ILE A 20 8.96 -9.30 -0.52
N ALA A 21 9.10 -8.01 -0.81
CA ALA A 21 9.26 -6.95 0.17
C ALA A 21 8.03 -6.04 0.17
N ASP A 22 7.47 -5.78 1.34
CA ASP A 22 6.36 -4.84 1.57
C ASP A 22 6.91 -3.58 2.21
N ALA A 23 6.94 -2.50 1.43
CA ALA A 23 7.50 -1.22 1.79
C ALA A 23 6.43 -0.34 2.46
N GLY A 24 6.66 0.02 3.73
CA GLY A 24 5.62 0.65 4.56
C GLY A 24 4.56 -0.35 4.97
N CYS A 25 4.98 -1.55 5.40
CA CYS A 25 4.10 -2.69 5.64
C CYS A 25 3.12 -2.52 6.83
N GLY A 26 3.29 -1.48 7.65
CA GLY A 26 2.49 -1.29 8.86
C GLY A 26 2.52 -2.54 9.75
N GLU A 27 1.35 -3.06 10.08
CA GLU A 27 1.17 -4.28 10.89
C GLU A 27 1.29 -5.59 10.07
N GLY A 28 1.80 -5.54 8.84
CA GLY A 28 2.07 -6.71 7.99
C GLY A 28 0.82 -7.38 7.43
N TYR A 29 -0.28 -6.66 7.29
CA TYR A 29 -1.56 -7.22 6.85
C TYR A 29 -1.45 -7.88 5.47
N TYR A 30 -0.84 -7.21 4.49
CA TYR A 30 -0.73 -7.73 3.13
C TYR A 30 0.15 -8.96 3.07
N LEU A 31 1.37 -8.92 3.62
CA LEU A 31 2.28 -10.07 3.63
C LEU A 31 1.66 -11.31 4.27
N ARG A 32 0.88 -11.11 5.33
CA ARG A 32 0.20 -12.21 6.03
C ARG A 32 -0.93 -12.83 5.21
N SER A 33 -1.62 -12.01 4.38
CA SER A 33 -2.87 -12.37 3.71
C SER A 33 -2.70 -12.84 2.27
N ILE A 34 -1.64 -12.40 1.57
CA ILE A 34 -1.41 -12.78 0.17
C ILE A 34 -0.83 -14.20 0.05
N CYS A 35 -1.35 -14.98 -0.89
CA CYS A 35 -0.85 -16.30 -1.29
C CYS A 35 -0.30 -17.14 -0.11
N PRO A 36 -1.10 -17.50 0.91
CA PRO A 36 -0.61 -18.14 2.14
C PRO A 36 0.06 -19.50 1.88
N GLU A 37 -0.34 -20.20 0.82
CA GLU A 37 0.17 -21.52 0.45
C GLU A 37 1.43 -21.46 -0.44
N ARG A 38 1.81 -20.26 -0.91
CA ARG A 38 2.97 -20.13 -1.81
C ARG A 38 4.27 -20.09 -1.02
N ASN A 39 5.29 -20.77 -1.53
CA ASN A 39 6.64 -20.68 -0.99
C ASN A 39 7.22 -19.27 -1.29
N MET A 40 7.31 -18.45 -0.26
CA MET A 40 7.78 -17.07 -0.36
C MET A 40 8.64 -16.69 0.83
N THR A 41 9.74 -15.99 0.56
CA THR A 41 10.44 -15.20 1.56
C THR A 41 9.75 -13.85 1.67
N ARG A 42 9.12 -13.59 2.81
CA ARG A 42 8.36 -12.38 3.10
C ARG A 42 9.16 -11.42 3.94
N ILE A 43 9.30 -10.19 3.49
CA ILE A 43 10.06 -9.14 4.15
C ILE A 43 9.14 -7.93 4.29
N GLY A 44 8.94 -7.44 5.51
CA GLY A 44 8.17 -6.22 5.78
C GLY A 44 9.01 -5.18 6.50
N PHE A 45 8.92 -3.93 6.10
CA PHE A 45 9.56 -2.84 6.81
C PHE A 45 8.70 -1.59 6.84
N ASP A 46 8.82 -0.87 7.96
CA ASP A 46 8.09 0.37 8.20
C ASP A 46 8.90 1.25 9.16
N LEU A 47 8.66 2.55 9.13
CA LEU A 47 9.28 3.48 10.06
C LEU A 47 8.64 3.41 11.46
N ALA A 48 7.37 2.99 11.54
CA ALA A 48 6.60 2.88 12.77
C ALA A 48 6.98 1.61 13.56
N LYS A 49 7.83 1.77 14.57
CA LYS A 49 8.31 0.69 15.44
C LYS A 49 7.18 -0.14 16.05
N GLU A 50 6.13 0.52 16.52
CA GLU A 50 4.97 -0.13 17.15
C GLU A 50 4.24 -1.05 16.16
N ALA A 51 4.06 -0.62 14.92
CA ALA A 51 3.46 -1.42 13.87
C ALA A 51 4.31 -2.65 13.55
N ILE A 52 5.62 -2.48 13.43
CA ILE A 52 6.58 -3.60 13.22
C ILE A 52 6.55 -4.61 14.37
N LEU A 53 6.44 -4.17 15.62
CA LEU A 53 6.31 -5.09 16.76
C LEU A 53 5.02 -5.91 16.70
N LEU A 54 3.91 -5.29 16.26
CA LEU A 54 2.64 -5.99 16.04
C LEU A 54 2.72 -6.97 14.88
N ALA A 55 3.30 -6.56 13.75
CA ALA A 55 3.53 -7.42 12.59
C ALA A 55 4.34 -8.66 12.96
N ALA A 56 5.50 -8.47 13.60
CA ALA A 56 6.40 -9.56 14.02
C ALA A 56 5.78 -10.50 15.09
N LYS A 57 4.85 -9.99 15.89
CA LYS A 57 4.07 -10.79 16.83
C LYS A 57 3.01 -11.63 16.14
N SER A 58 2.36 -11.07 15.12
CA SER A 58 1.20 -11.64 14.44
C SER A 58 1.55 -12.66 13.35
N ASP A 59 2.70 -12.48 12.66
CA ASP A 59 3.15 -13.40 11.61
C ASP A 59 4.62 -13.77 11.79
N LYS A 60 4.88 -15.06 11.99
CA LYS A 60 6.24 -15.63 12.13
C LYS A 60 6.84 -16.12 10.80
N ARG A 61 6.09 -16.05 9.71
CA ARG A 61 6.54 -16.47 8.37
C ARG A 61 7.29 -15.37 7.62
N ALA A 62 7.24 -14.13 8.14
CA ALA A 62 7.90 -12.97 7.55
C ALA A 62 8.98 -12.41 8.47
N ALA A 63 10.00 -11.80 7.88
CA ALA A 63 10.97 -10.98 8.58
C ALA A 63 10.48 -9.53 8.60
N TYR A 64 10.39 -8.94 9.80
CA TYR A 64 9.96 -7.55 9.98
C TYR A 64 11.05 -6.73 10.66
N PHE A 65 11.31 -5.52 10.15
CA PHE A 65 12.28 -4.61 10.74
C PHE A 65 11.89 -3.13 10.54
N VAL A 66 12.40 -2.28 11.41
CA VAL A 66 12.21 -0.83 11.29
C VAL A 66 13.20 -0.28 10.28
N ALA A 67 12.70 0.40 9.24
CA ALA A 67 13.56 1.05 8.25
C ALA A 67 12.89 2.27 7.62
N ASP A 68 13.74 3.20 7.18
CA ASP A 68 13.35 4.34 6.35
C ASP A 68 13.39 3.92 4.87
N LEU A 69 12.37 4.32 4.11
CA LEU A 69 12.30 4.14 2.65
C LEU A 69 13.43 4.87 1.92
N GLY A 70 14.05 5.87 2.54
CA GLY A 70 15.22 6.56 2.00
C GLY A 70 16.51 5.75 2.07
N ALA A 71 16.58 4.71 2.92
CA ALA A 71 17.77 3.89 3.13
C ALA A 71 17.36 2.45 3.52
N ILE A 72 16.82 1.69 2.56
CA ILE A 72 16.33 0.33 2.79
C ILE A 72 17.50 -0.61 3.04
N PRO A 73 17.58 -1.31 4.20
CA PRO A 73 18.74 -2.15 4.57
C PRO A 73 18.65 -3.56 3.95
N LEU A 74 18.36 -3.61 2.66
CA LEU A 74 18.39 -4.83 1.84
C LEU A 74 19.49 -4.74 0.80
N THR A 75 20.04 -5.88 0.40
CA THR A 75 21.03 -5.97 -0.67
C THR A 75 20.43 -5.66 -2.03
N ASP A 76 21.26 -5.19 -2.95
CA ASP A 76 20.85 -4.91 -4.32
C ASP A 76 20.36 -6.18 -5.02
N GLY A 77 19.29 -6.05 -5.80
CA GLY A 77 18.77 -7.14 -6.61
C GLY A 77 18.30 -8.37 -5.83
N CYS A 78 17.85 -8.22 -4.57
CA CYS A 78 17.43 -9.35 -3.74
C CYS A 78 15.94 -9.69 -3.84
N CYS A 79 15.09 -8.78 -4.30
CA CYS A 79 13.65 -8.95 -4.32
C CYS A 79 13.12 -9.25 -5.71
N ASP A 80 12.19 -10.20 -5.82
CA ASP A 80 11.43 -10.45 -7.04
C ASP A 80 10.27 -9.47 -7.15
N VAL A 81 9.69 -9.09 -6.00
CA VAL A 81 8.55 -8.17 -5.92
C VAL A 81 8.75 -7.17 -4.80
N VAL A 82 8.40 -5.92 -5.08
CA VAL A 82 8.16 -4.89 -4.05
C VAL A 82 6.68 -4.54 -4.06
N LEU A 83 6.03 -4.60 -2.89
CA LEU A 83 4.72 -4.03 -2.65
C LEU A 83 4.90 -2.61 -2.09
N ASP A 84 4.13 -1.68 -2.61
CA ASP A 84 4.02 -0.30 -2.15
C ASP A 84 2.53 0.04 -2.03
N VAL A 85 1.95 -0.18 -0.84
CA VAL A 85 0.53 0.00 -0.59
C VAL A 85 0.31 1.23 0.28
N PHE A 86 -0.25 2.29 -0.29
CA PHE A 86 -0.54 3.57 0.36
C PHE A 86 0.67 4.26 0.99
N THR A 87 1.88 3.95 0.52
CA THR A 87 3.11 4.53 1.04
C THR A 87 3.77 5.44 -0.01
N PRO A 88 4.53 6.47 0.37
CA PRO A 88 5.31 7.26 -0.57
C PRO A 88 6.36 6.39 -1.26
N ALA A 89 6.38 6.39 -2.60
CA ALA A 89 7.34 5.60 -3.35
C ALA A 89 8.73 6.21 -3.33
N ASN A 90 9.76 5.39 -3.08
CA ASN A 90 11.15 5.71 -3.38
C ASN A 90 11.65 4.82 -4.52
N TYR A 91 11.41 5.24 -5.76
CA TYR A 91 11.72 4.44 -6.94
C TYR A 91 13.20 4.11 -7.08
N ALA A 92 14.11 4.98 -6.62
CA ALA A 92 15.54 4.70 -6.61
C ALA A 92 15.88 3.52 -5.68
N GLN A 93 15.34 3.52 -4.46
CA GLN A 93 15.56 2.42 -3.52
C GLN A 93 14.84 1.15 -3.96
N PHE A 94 13.63 1.26 -4.48
CA PHE A 94 12.90 0.10 -5.01
C PHE A 94 13.64 -0.53 -6.19
N GLY A 95 14.19 0.28 -7.12
CA GLY A 95 14.99 -0.20 -8.25
C GLY A 95 16.29 -0.88 -7.80
N ARG A 96 16.91 -0.37 -6.74
CA ARG A 96 18.13 -0.96 -6.19
C ARG A 96 17.87 -2.36 -5.63
N ILE A 97 16.79 -2.57 -4.87
CA ILE A 97 16.50 -3.86 -4.24
C ILE A 97 15.79 -4.86 -5.15
N LEU A 98 15.10 -4.40 -6.20
CA LEU A 98 14.48 -5.29 -7.18
C LEU A 98 15.52 -5.97 -8.06
N LYS A 99 15.27 -7.23 -8.38
CA LYS A 99 16.00 -7.93 -9.44
C LYS A 99 15.70 -7.28 -10.80
N LYS A 100 16.53 -7.55 -11.81
CA LYS A 100 16.40 -6.98 -13.15
C LYS A 100 14.99 -7.17 -13.76
N ASP A 101 14.37 -8.33 -13.53
CA ASP A 101 13.04 -8.67 -14.01
C ASP A 101 11.99 -8.61 -12.87
N GLY A 102 12.35 -7.96 -11.75
CA GLY A 102 11.48 -7.79 -10.61
C GLY A 102 10.37 -6.79 -10.87
N VAL A 103 9.24 -6.97 -10.21
CA VAL A 103 8.06 -6.12 -10.40
C VAL A 103 7.73 -5.30 -9.15
N LEU A 104 7.34 -4.06 -9.38
CA LEU A 104 6.74 -3.20 -8.38
C LEU A 104 5.21 -3.29 -8.54
N ILE A 105 4.51 -3.55 -7.43
CA ILE A 105 3.06 -3.49 -7.32
C ILE A 105 2.73 -2.32 -6.41
N LYS A 106 2.24 -1.23 -7.02
CA LYS A 106 1.85 -0.03 -6.28
C LYS A 106 0.33 0.06 -6.21
N LEU A 107 -0.20 0.29 -5.00
CA LEU A 107 -1.58 0.67 -4.79
C LEU A 107 -1.64 2.11 -4.27
N ALA A 108 -2.45 2.91 -4.93
CA ALA A 108 -2.66 4.31 -4.58
C ALA A 108 -4.15 4.63 -4.53
N PRO A 109 -4.59 5.50 -3.60
CA PRO A 109 -5.99 5.90 -3.52
C PRO A 109 -6.42 6.66 -4.76
N ARG A 110 -7.71 6.55 -5.10
CA ARG A 110 -8.41 7.32 -6.13
C ARG A 110 -9.39 8.29 -5.49
N ALA A 111 -10.12 9.03 -6.32
CA ALA A 111 -11.02 10.09 -5.87
C ALA A 111 -12.13 9.61 -4.92
N GLY A 112 -12.62 8.39 -5.09
CA GLY A 112 -13.66 7.79 -4.25
C GLY A 112 -13.15 7.17 -2.94
N TYR A 113 -11.84 7.11 -2.70
CA TYR A 113 -11.30 6.48 -1.49
C TYR A 113 -11.75 7.21 -0.22
N LEU A 114 -12.42 6.47 0.69
CA LEU A 114 -12.99 6.99 1.95
C LEU A 114 -13.89 8.23 1.74
N GLN A 115 -14.66 8.27 0.66
CA GLN A 115 -15.49 9.42 0.32
C GLN A 115 -16.50 9.75 1.42
N GLU A 116 -17.05 8.76 2.12
CA GLU A 116 -18.03 8.96 3.20
C GLU A 116 -17.41 9.73 4.38
N LEU A 117 -16.17 9.41 4.73
CA LEU A 117 -15.45 10.16 5.78
C LEU A 117 -15.07 11.57 5.31
N ARG A 118 -14.80 11.74 4.02
CA ARG A 118 -14.51 13.04 3.42
C ARG A 118 -15.76 13.92 3.42
N GLU A 119 -16.91 13.36 3.07
CA GLU A 119 -18.20 14.05 3.12
C GLU A 119 -18.57 14.47 4.54
N ALA A 120 -18.37 13.57 5.53
CA ALA A 120 -18.60 13.89 6.95
C ALA A 120 -17.68 15.00 7.46
N ALA A 121 -16.44 15.06 6.99
CA ALA A 121 -15.50 16.13 7.35
C ALA A 121 -15.83 17.47 6.67
N GLY A 122 -16.45 17.45 5.49
CA GLY A 122 -17.00 18.62 4.81
C GLY A 122 -16.02 19.78 4.71
N SER A 123 -16.42 20.95 5.20
CA SER A 123 -15.64 22.18 5.14
C SER A 123 -14.39 22.20 6.04
N GLN A 124 -14.18 21.20 6.90
CA GLN A 124 -12.98 21.11 7.72
C GLN A 124 -11.79 20.59 6.91
N LEU A 125 -12.02 19.96 5.74
CA LEU A 125 -10.94 19.51 4.87
C LEU A 125 -10.34 20.69 4.09
N ARG A 126 -9.01 20.71 4.01
CA ARG A 126 -8.27 21.66 3.15
C ARG A 126 -8.54 21.40 1.67
N HIS A 127 -8.72 20.12 1.30
CA HIS A 127 -9.02 19.67 -0.06
C HIS A 127 -10.22 18.72 -0.02
N THR A 128 -11.30 19.11 -0.64
CA THR A 128 -12.56 18.33 -0.68
C THR A 128 -12.50 17.19 -1.71
N SER A 129 -11.55 17.24 -2.66
CA SER A 129 -11.31 16.20 -3.65
C SER A 129 -9.87 15.70 -3.55
N TYR A 130 -9.68 14.41 -3.76
CA TYR A 130 -8.35 13.82 -3.93
C TYR A 130 -8.05 13.73 -5.44
N ASP A 131 -6.89 14.26 -5.84
CA ASP A 131 -6.39 14.13 -7.20
C ASP A 131 -5.32 13.02 -7.24
N ALA A 132 -5.62 11.93 -7.91
CA ALA A 132 -4.69 10.81 -8.08
C ALA A 132 -3.67 11.03 -9.21
N ALA A 133 -3.92 11.99 -10.12
CA ALA A 133 -3.11 12.19 -11.31
C ALA A 133 -1.60 12.44 -11.04
N PRO A 134 -1.20 13.21 -10.00
CA PRO A 134 0.21 13.36 -9.69
C PRO A 134 0.91 12.05 -9.32
N VAL A 135 0.24 11.19 -8.55
CA VAL A 135 0.79 9.88 -8.12
C VAL A 135 0.93 8.94 -9.32
N GLU A 136 -0.10 8.90 -10.17
CA GLU A 136 -0.10 8.08 -11.39
C GLU A 136 0.96 8.55 -12.38
N SER A 137 1.02 9.85 -12.65
CA SER A 137 2.03 10.43 -13.56
C SER A 137 3.45 10.16 -13.06
N TYR A 138 3.66 10.27 -11.75
CA TYR A 138 4.96 10.00 -11.15
C TYR A 138 5.33 8.51 -11.25
N ALA A 139 4.37 7.61 -11.03
CA ALA A 139 4.58 6.18 -11.23
C ALA A 139 4.91 5.87 -12.70
N GLN A 140 4.15 6.39 -13.65
CA GLN A 140 4.39 6.19 -15.10
C GLN A 140 5.73 6.77 -15.57
N ALA A 141 6.22 7.84 -14.94
CA ALA A 141 7.54 8.39 -15.24
C ALA A 141 8.68 7.42 -14.87
N HIS A 142 8.52 6.62 -13.80
CA HIS A 142 9.56 5.74 -13.26
C HIS A 142 9.38 4.25 -13.60
N MET A 143 8.21 3.86 -14.10
CA MET A 143 7.87 2.46 -14.36
C MET A 143 7.60 2.22 -15.84
N ASN A 144 7.98 1.03 -16.32
CA ASN A 144 7.41 0.42 -17.51
C ASN A 144 6.14 -0.30 -17.06
N VAL A 145 4.99 0.36 -17.21
CA VAL A 145 3.73 -0.15 -16.72
C VAL A 145 3.30 -1.38 -17.54
N LEU A 146 3.11 -2.52 -16.87
CA LEU A 146 2.63 -3.78 -17.43
C LEU A 146 1.12 -3.90 -17.30
N GLU A 147 0.56 -3.41 -16.20
CA GLU A 147 -0.86 -3.44 -15.91
C GLU A 147 -1.26 -2.24 -15.07
N GLN A 148 -2.46 -1.72 -15.31
CA GLN A 148 -3.12 -0.77 -14.44
C GLN A 148 -4.56 -1.23 -14.24
N ARG A 149 -5.01 -1.30 -12.99
CA ARG A 149 -6.33 -1.83 -12.63
C ARG A 149 -6.97 -1.00 -11.54
N GLU A 150 -8.18 -0.55 -11.81
CA GLU A 150 -9.03 0.11 -10.81
C GLU A 150 -9.71 -0.95 -9.93
N ILE A 151 -9.70 -0.72 -8.63
CA ILE A 151 -10.29 -1.60 -7.62
C ILE A 151 -11.24 -0.76 -6.79
N THR A 152 -12.54 -1.01 -6.93
CA THR A 152 -13.56 -0.27 -6.18
C THR A 152 -14.53 -1.25 -5.53
N TYR A 153 -14.71 -1.11 -4.21
CA TYR A 153 -15.69 -1.88 -3.44
C TYR A 153 -16.06 -1.14 -2.17
N THR A 154 -17.13 -1.57 -1.50
CA THR A 154 -17.55 -1.02 -0.21
C THR A 154 -17.35 -2.04 0.90
N VAL A 155 -16.99 -1.58 2.07
CA VAL A 155 -16.87 -2.38 3.28
C VAL A 155 -17.95 -1.92 4.26
N PRO A 156 -18.81 -2.82 4.77
CA PRO A 156 -19.76 -2.45 5.80
C PRO A 156 -19.02 -2.08 7.08
N VAL A 157 -19.45 -1.00 7.71
CA VAL A 157 -18.87 -0.51 8.96
C VAL A 157 -19.99 -0.12 9.93
N ASP A 158 -19.69 -0.22 11.22
CA ASP A 158 -20.42 0.47 12.27
C ASP A 158 -19.72 1.80 12.63
N GLU A 159 -20.36 2.60 13.46
CA GLU A 159 -19.84 3.89 13.90
C GLU A 159 -18.46 3.77 14.58
N ALA A 160 -18.23 2.70 15.35
CA ALA A 160 -16.98 2.49 16.06
C ALA A 160 -15.83 2.20 15.06
N LEU A 161 -16.07 1.38 14.04
CA LEU A 161 -15.11 1.09 12.99
C LEU A 161 -14.88 2.32 12.10
N ALA A 162 -15.93 3.07 11.74
CA ALA A 162 -15.80 4.32 11.00
C ALA A 162 -14.92 5.33 11.76
N ALA A 163 -15.14 5.49 13.08
CA ALA A 163 -14.31 6.33 13.92
C ALA A 163 -12.85 5.86 14.00
N HIS A 164 -12.63 4.55 13.99
CA HIS A 164 -11.27 3.97 13.97
C HIS A 164 -10.55 4.29 12.66
N ILE A 165 -11.22 4.09 11.53
CA ILE A 165 -10.67 4.42 10.20
C ILE A 165 -10.38 5.92 10.11
N ALA A 166 -11.29 6.77 10.61
CA ALA A 166 -11.10 8.22 10.64
C ALA A 166 -9.86 8.64 11.45
N ARG A 167 -9.52 7.91 12.51
CA ARG A 167 -8.30 8.17 13.32
C ARG A 167 -7.01 7.73 12.63
N MET A 168 -7.08 6.68 11.82
CA MET A 168 -5.91 6.11 11.15
C MET A 168 -5.56 6.82 9.84
N THR A 169 -6.54 7.49 9.20
CA THR A 169 -6.29 8.10 7.89
C THR A 169 -5.57 9.46 8.01
N PRO A 170 -4.43 9.65 7.31
CA PRO A 170 -3.74 10.94 7.26
C PRO A 170 -4.58 12.06 6.67
N MET A 171 -5.55 11.75 5.82
CA MET A 171 -6.47 12.71 5.21
C MET A 171 -7.22 13.56 6.25
N LEU A 172 -7.51 12.98 7.41
CA LEU A 172 -8.22 13.65 8.51
C LEU A 172 -7.30 14.10 9.65
N ALA A 173 -5.98 14.23 9.41
CA ALA A 173 -5.03 14.60 10.46
C ALA A 173 -5.31 15.99 11.07
N ASP A 174 -5.73 16.93 10.24
CA ASP A 174 -6.01 18.33 10.63
C ASP A 174 -7.50 18.59 10.97
N VAL A 175 -8.33 17.54 10.93
CA VAL A 175 -9.77 17.62 11.19
C VAL A 175 -10.07 17.40 12.68
N ASP A 176 -10.97 18.20 13.25
CA ASP A 176 -11.51 17.97 14.59
C ASP A 176 -12.44 16.76 14.57
N ARG A 177 -11.86 15.60 14.85
CA ARG A 177 -12.54 14.29 14.73
C ARG A 177 -13.70 14.13 15.71
N ASP A 178 -13.67 14.84 16.84
CA ASP A 178 -14.72 14.78 17.86
C ASP A 178 -16.00 15.50 17.39
N LYS A 179 -15.91 16.29 16.33
CA LYS A 179 -17.04 16.98 15.69
C LYS A 179 -17.58 16.26 14.45
N LEU A 180 -16.99 15.13 14.06
CA LEU A 180 -17.49 14.36 12.92
C LEU A 180 -18.77 13.62 13.29
N ASP A 181 -19.84 13.84 12.53
CA ASP A 181 -21.03 12.99 12.60
C ASP A 181 -20.80 11.75 11.72
N LEU A 182 -20.52 10.62 12.36
CA LEU A 182 -20.30 9.34 11.72
C LEU A 182 -21.51 8.41 11.83
N SER A 183 -22.59 8.82 12.50
CA SER A 183 -23.76 7.98 12.80
C SER A 183 -24.51 7.50 11.56
N GLY A 184 -24.41 8.23 10.45
CA GLY A 184 -24.99 7.86 9.15
C GLY A 184 -24.10 7.01 8.25
N ILE A 185 -22.86 6.68 8.66
CA ILE A 185 -21.92 5.91 7.85
C ILE A 185 -22.09 4.44 8.15
N HIS A 186 -22.63 3.69 7.21
CA HIS A 186 -22.84 2.24 7.30
C HIS A 186 -21.94 1.43 6.37
N SER A 187 -21.24 2.11 5.48
CA SER A 187 -20.23 1.52 4.60
C SER A 187 -19.15 2.53 4.29
N ILE A 188 -17.96 2.04 3.97
CA ILE A 188 -16.81 2.84 3.53
C ILE A 188 -16.41 2.37 2.14
N THR A 189 -16.23 3.32 1.24
CA THR A 189 -15.76 3.08 -0.13
C THR A 189 -14.22 2.95 -0.12
N ILE A 190 -13.75 1.84 -0.66
CA ILE A 190 -12.38 1.61 -1.03
C ILE A 190 -12.29 1.79 -2.54
N ASP A 191 -11.52 2.76 -2.98
CA ASP A 191 -11.34 3.12 -4.39
C ASP A 191 -9.87 3.37 -4.65
N GLU A 192 -9.24 2.46 -5.39
CA GLU A 192 -7.79 2.35 -5.54
C GLU A 192 -7.39 2.10 -6.97
N ASN A 193 -6.21 2.54 -7.32
CA ASN A 193 -5.54 2.20 -8.56
C ASN A 193 -4.33 1.31 -8.25
N MET A 194 -4.32 0.10 -8.77
CA MET A 194 -3.18 -0.81 -8.76
C MET A 194 -2.38 -0.64 -10.04
N ILE A 195 -1.11 -0.29 -9.91
CA ILE A 195 -0.16 -0.12 -11.00
C ILE A 195 0.93 -1.18 -10.83
N VAL A 196 1.13 -2.00 -11.84
CA VAL A 196 2.14 -3.06 -11.88
C VAL A 196 3.13 -2.77 -12.99
N GLY A 197 4.40 -2.90 -12.70
CA GLY A 197 5.43 -2.67 -13.72
C GLY A 197 6.84 -3.00 -13.25
N THR A 198 7.77 -2.99 -14.19
CA THR A 198 9.20 -3.00 -13.90
C THR A 198 9.70 -1.56 -13.76
N LEU A 199 10.79 -1.34 -13.06
CA LEU A 199 11.36 0.00 -12.98
C LEU A 199 12.19 0.32 -14.23
N LYS A 200 12.13 1.57 -14.67
CA LYS A 200 13.00 2.08 -15.73
C LYS A 200 14.44 2.13 -15.22
N GLU A 201 15.39 1.80 -16.09
CA GLU A 201 16.80 2.03 -15.77
C GLU A 201 16.99 3.55 -15.56
N SER A 202 17.67 3.91 -14.46
CA SER A 202 18.02 5.31 -14.23
C SER A 202 18.97 5.73 -15.36
N GLU A 203 18.62 6.76 -16.09
CA GLU A 203 19.61 7.42 -16.96
C GLU A 203 20.73 7.96 -16.06
N GLU A 204 21.96 7.47 -16.25
CA GLU A 204 23.15 7.95 -15.56
C GLU A 204 23.49 9.40 -15.92
#